data_e04a3bc78329fa09a30ed6cad6144a5a
#
_entry.id   e04a3bc78329fa09a30ed6cad6144a5a
#
_cell.length_a   1.000
_cell.length_b   1.000
_cell.length_c   1.000
_cell.angle_alpha   90.00
_cell.angle_beta   90.00
_cell.angle_gamma   90.00
#
_symmetry.space_group_name_H-M   'P 1'
#
loop_
_entity.id
_entity.type
_entity.pdbx_description
1 polymer ?
#
loop_
_entity_poly.entity_id
_entity_poly.type
_entity_poly.pdbx_seq_one_letter_code
_entity_poly.pdbx_strand_id
1 'polypeptide(L)'
;MDYKTKIMTEVESLPKSLLPDVLSYIETLKTQADSKPKLTIKPKSTSATSKDTIVIYTDGACTGNPGAGGYGAVIIDGDRRQELSGGYKLTTNNRMEMMGAIAALESLKSNSKVKLHSDSKYIVDAVVKGWAKKWQANGWHRNQKEMAKNPDLWQELLDLCKIHDVEFVWVKGHAGIPENERCDRLAVAAAQKSNLPPDEGYAR
;
A
#
# COMPACT_ATOMS: atom_id res chain seq x y z
N MET A 1 -2.95 -30.58 5.74
CA MET A 1 -2.23 -31.03 4.53
C MET A 1 -0.94 -30.22 4.47
N ASP A 2 0.19 -30.90 4.42
CA ASP A 2 1.51 -30.24 4.36
C ASP A 2 1.69 -29.52 3.00
N TYR A 3 2.38 -28.37 3.02
CA TYR A 3 2.62 -27.56 1.81
C TYR A 3 3.32 -28.34 0.70
N LYS A 4 4.22 -29.27 1.05
CA LYS A 4 4.90 -30.14 0.10
C LYS A 4 3.92 -31.03 -0.67
N THR A 5 3.00 -31.67 0.04
CA THR A 5 1.95 -32.52 -0.55
C THR A 5 1.03 -31.71 -1.45
N LYS A 6 0.66 -30.48 -1.04
CA LYS A 6 -0.18 -29.60 -1.86
C LYS A 6 0.52 -29.20 -3.16
N ILE A 7 1.80 -28.79 -3.09
CA ILE A 7 2.59 -28.45 -4.28
C ILE A 7 2.70 -29.63 -5.25
N MET A 8 2.94 -30.84 -4.75
CA MET A 8 3.04 -32.03 -5.60
C MET A 8 1.73 -32.30 -6.33
N THR A 9 0.60 -32.23 -5.64
CA THR A 9 -0.73 -32.42 -6.24
C THR A 9 -1.02 -31.37 -7.34
N GLU A 10 -0.68 -30.11 -7.09
CA GLU A 10 -0.87 -29.06 -8.10
C GLU A 10 0.03 -29.25 -9.32
N VAL A 11 1.28 -29.64 -9.14
CA VAL A 11 2.22 -29.92 -10.23
C VAL A 11 1.75 -31.14 -11.06
N GLU A 12 1.23 -32.18 -10.42
CA GLU A 12 0.68 -33.37 -11.12
C GLU A 12 -0.55 -33.05 -11.96
N SER A 13 -1.33 -32.02 -11.58
CA SER A 13 -2.51 -31.56 -12.32
C SER A 13 -2.21 -30.67 -13.52
N LEU A 14 -0.96 -30.20 -13.67
CA LEU A 14 -0.59 -29.28 -14.75
C LEU A 14 -0.48 -29.98 -16.12
N PRO A 15 -0.85 -29.29 -17.21
CA PRO A 15 -0.56 -29.73 -18.56
C PRO A 15 0.94 -30.01 -18.76
N LYS A 16 1.29 -31.12 -19.40
CA LYS A 16 2.71 -31.50 -19.61
C LYS A 16 3.54 -30.42 -20.31
N SER A 17 2.91 -29.57 -21.12
CA SER A 17 3.56 -28.45 -21.80
C SER A 17 4.09 -27.36 -20.86
N LEU A 18 3.57 -27.24 -19.65
CA LEU A 18 3.99 -26.23 -18.65
C LEU A 18 5.03 -26.76 -17.67
N LEU A 19 5.30 -28.06 -17.64
CA LEU A 19 6.26 -28.66 -16.71
C LEU A 19 7.69 -28.12 -16.87
N PRO A 20 8.21 -27.83 -18.09
CA PRO A 20 9.53 -27.22 -18.24
C PRO A 20 9.63 -25.83 -17.60
N ASP A 21 8.58 -25.01 -17.69
CA ASP A 21 8.56 -23.67 -17.11
C ASP A 21 8.55 -23.73 -15.58
N VAL A 22 7.79 -24.66 -15.02
CA VAL A 22 7.76 -24.92 -13.57
C VAL A 22 9.12 -25.38 -13.06
N LEU A 23 9.79 -26.29 -13.81
CA LEU A 23 11.11 -26.78 -13.47
C LEU A 23 12.15 -25.65 -13.48
N SER A 24 12.14 -24.82 -14.51
CA SER A 24 13.02 -23.63 -14.63
C SER A 24 12.81 -22.67 -13.48
N TYR A 25 11.57 -22.44 -13.04
CA TYR A 25 11.26 -21.59 -11.89
C TYR A 25 11.80 -22.19 -10.59
N ILE A 26 11.65 -23.50 -10.38
CA ILE A 26 12.20 -24.20 -9.21
C ILE A 26 13.73 -24.11 -9.17
N GLU A 27 14.42 -24.25 -10.32
CA GLU A 27 15.87 -24.10 -10.40
C GLU A 27 16.33 -22.68 -10.09
N THR A 28 15.58 -21.67 -10.54
CA THR A 28 15.83 -20.26 -10.18
C THR A 28 15.71 -20.04 -8.69
N LEU A 29 14.70 -20.62 -8.02
CA LEU A 29 14.55 -20.54 -6.58
C LEU A 29 15.67 -21.23 -5.81
N LYS A 30 16.18 -22.39 -6.30
CA LYS A 30 17.31 -23.10 -5.69
C LYS A 30 18.59 -22.26 -5.77
N THR A 31 18.90 -21.68 -6.92
CA THR A 31 20.08 -20.81 -7.11
C THR A 31 20.01 -19.55 -6.23
N GLN A 32 18.83 -19.00 -6.02
CA GLN A 32 18.61 -17.87 -5.08
C GLN A 32 18.77 -18.29 -3.63
N ALA A 33 18.43 -19.52 -3.27
CA ALA A 33 18.61 -20.06 -1.92
C ALA A 33 20.09 -20.34 -1.60
N ASP A 34 20.85 -20.81 -2.58
CA ASP A 34 22.29 -21.11 -2.44
C ASP A 34 23.18 -19.87 -2.47
N SER A 35 22.69 -18.75 -3.02
CA SER A 35 23.42 -17.47 -3.10
C SER A 35 23.27 -16.58 -1.85
N LYS A 36 22.60 -17.04 -0.79
CA LYS A 36 22.59 -16.34 0.50
C LYS A 36 23.97 -16.49 1.16
N PRO A 37 24.71 -15.40 1.42
CA PRO A 37 26.00 -15.47 2.08
C PRO A 37 25.81 -16.06 3.48
N LYS A 38 26.62 -17.08 3.79
CA LYS A 38 26.72 -17.71 5.12
C LYS A 38 27.27 -16.67 6.09
N LEU A 39 26.38 -15.89 6.74
CA LEU A 39 26.79 -14.94 7.78
C LEU A 39 27.21 -15.72 9.02
N THR A 40 28.51 -15.72 9.27
CA THR A 40 29.11 -16.13 10.54
C THR A 40 28.77 -15.05 11.57
N ILE A 41 27.78 -15.28 12.41
CA ILE A 41 27.37 -14.36 13.46
C ILE A 41 28.36 -14.48 14.61
N LYS A 42 29.26 -13.49 14.76
CA LYS A 42 29.87 -13.20 16.07
C LYS A 42 28.83 -12.38 16.86
N PRO A 43 28.54 -12.69 18.14
CA PRO A 43 27.60 -11.92 18.92
C PRO A 43 28.20 -10.55 19.23
N LYS A 44 27.69 -9.51 18.62
CA LYS A 44 27.90 -8.12 19.02
C LYS A 44 26.56 -7.55 19.50
N SER A 45 26.58 -7.15 20.74
CA SER A 45 25.47 -6.56 21.50
C SER A 45 24.68 -5.52 20.74
N THR A 46 23.35 -5.58 20.94
CA THR A 46 22.38 -4.48 20.87
C THR A 46 22.37 -3.62 19.61
N SER A 47 21.60 -4.04 18.61
CA SER A 47 20.85 -3.13 17.78
C SER A 47 19.40 -3.63 17.75
N ALA A 48 18.45 -2.76 18.09
CA ALA A 48 17.03 -3.02 18.09
C ALA A 48 16.62 -3.64 16.73
N THR A 49 16.18 -4.87 16.76
CA THR A 49 15.66 -5.60 15.61
C THR A 49 14.33 -4.99 15.20
N SER A 50 14.12 -4.80 13.93
CA SER A 50 12.99 -4.22 13.21
C SER A 50 11.62 -4.89 13.44
N LYS A 51 11.33 -5.36 14.64
CA LYS A 51 10.01 -5.86 15.03
C LYS A 51 8.96 -4.78 15.20
N ASP A 52 9.39 -3.52 15.26
CA ASP A 52 8.53 -2.39 15.63
C ASP A 52 8.06 -1.53 14.44
N THR A 53 8.41 -1.89 13.21
CA THR A 53 7.99 -1.10 12.03
C THR A 53 6.84 -1.79 11.32
N ILE A 54 5.68 -1.15 11.32
CA ILE A 54 4.50 -1.60 10.58
C ILE A 54 4.71 -1.30 9.10
N VAL A 55 4.48 -2.28 8.25
CA VAL A 55 4.54 -2.11 6.79
C VAL A 55 3.12 -2.00 6.25
N ILE A 56 2.86 -0.95 5.48
CA ILE A 56 1.56 -0.69 4.87
C ILE A 56 1.73 -0.59 3.35
N TYR A 57 0.81 -1.18 2.62
CA TYR A 57 0.60 -0.96 1.19
C TYR A 57 -0.77 -0.37 0.98
N THR A 58 -0.90 0.59 0.06
CA THR A 58 -2.18 1.24 -0.25
C THR A 58 -2.33 1.46 -1.75
N ASP A 59 -3.57 1.40 -2.21
CA ASP A 59 -3.94 1.71 -3.58
C ASP A 59 -5.36 2.29 -3.64
N GLY A 60 -5.65 3.05 -4.69
CA GLY A 60 -6.95 3.65 -4.98
C GLY A 60 -7.38 3.38 -6.40
N ALA A 61 -8.67 3.09 -6.61
CA ALA A 61 -9.26 2.88 -7.92
C ALA A 61 -10.53 3.71 -8.08
N CYS A 62 -10.80 4.15 -9.31
CA CYS A 62 -12.01 4.90 -9.63
C CYS A 62 -12.57 4.45 -10.99
N THR A 63 -13.85 4.12 -11.02
CA THR A 63 -14.56 3.78 -12.28
C THR A 63 -15.01 5.07 -12.96
N GLY A 64 -14.15 5.60 -13.84
CA GLY A 64 -14.22 6.98 -14.29
C GLY A 64 -13.53 7.93 -13.30
N ASN A 65 -13.23 9.17 -13.71
CA ASN A 65 -12.51 10.13 -12.87
C ASN A 65 -12.99 11.56 -13.14
N PRO A 66 -14.06 12.00 -12.45
CA PRO A 66 -14.71 11.42 -11.27
C PRO A 66 -15.66 10.24 -11.57
N GLY A 67 -15.92 9.44 -10.53
CA GLY A 67 -16.85 8.30 -10.59
C GLY A 67 -16.92 7.54 -9.28
N ALA A 68 -17.51 6.35 -9.30
CA ALA A 68 -17.48 5.47 -8.14
C ALA A 68 -16.03 5.02 -7.89
N GLY A 69 -15.56 5.19 -6.68
CA GLY A 69 -14.18 4.88 -6.32
C GLY A 69 -14.07 4.04 -5.05
N GLY A 70 -12.96 3.33 -4.95
CA GLY A 70 -12.62 2.52 -3.79
C GLY A 70 -11.14 2.61 -3.45
N TYR A 71 -10.84 2.30 -2.22
CA TYR A 71 -9.47 2.17 -1.73
C TYR A 71 -9.23 0.80 -1.12
N GLY A 72 -7.99 0.37 -1.15
CA GLY A 72 -7.51 -0.84 -0.50
C GLY A 72 -6.24 -0.58 0.28
N ALA A 73 -6.10 -1.23 1.42
CA ALA A 73 -4.88 -1.22 2.22
C ALA A 73 -4.57 -2.60 2.78
N VAL A 74 -3.29 -2.93 2.84
CA VAL A 74 -2.75 -4.12 3.50
C VAL A 74 -1.76 -3.64 4.56
N ILE A 75 -2.00 -4.04 5.81
CA ILE A 75 -1.20 -3.67 6.98
C ILE A 75 -0.53 -4.92 7.51
N ILE A 76 0.79 -4.87 7.68
CA ILE A 76 1.62 -5.96 8.18
C ILE A 76 2.33 -5.48 9.45
N ASP A 77 1.94 -6.06 10.59
CA ASP A 77 2.49 -5.77 11.91
C ASP A 77 3.05 -7.07 12.52
N GLY A 78 4.33 -7.32 12.30
CA GLY A 78 4.95 -8.60 12.64
C GLY A 78 4.26 -9.77 11.90
N ASP A 79 3.67 -10.69 12.67
CA ASP A 79 2.95 -11.84 12.10
C ASP A 79 1.47 -11.54 11.79
N ARG A 80 1.00 -10.34 12.13
CA ARG A 80 -0.39 -9.92 11.87
C ARG A 80 -0.48 -9.29 10.49
N ARG A 81 -1.48 -9.72 9.73
CA ARG A 81 -1.83 -9.13 8.45
C ARG A 81 -3.31 -8.74 8.46
N GLN A 82 -3.58 -7.49 8.18
CA GLN A 82 -4.93 -6.94 8.12
C GLN A 82 -5.17 -6.31 6.75
N GLU A 83 -6.38 -6.41 6.25
CA GLU A 83 -6.82 -5.77 5.03
C GLU A 83 -7.96 -4.80 5.34
N LEU A 84 -7.91 -3.62 4.73
CA LEU A 84 -8.96 -2.61 4.80
C LEU A 84 -9.40 -2.26 3.38
N SER A 85 -10.67 -1.97 3.22
CA SER A 85 -11.20 -1.41 1.97
C SER A 85 -12.48 -0.63 2.22
N GLY A 86 -12.67 0.43 1.47
CA GLY A 86 -13.86 1.25 1.47
C GLY A 86 -13.99 2.00 0.16
N GLY A 87 -15.02 2.82 0.01
CA GLY A 87 -15.19 3.58 -1.22
C GLY A 87 -16.38 4.53 -1.16
N TYR A 88 -16.53 5.32 -2.22
CA TYR A 88 -17.53 6.37 -2.36
C TYR A 88 -18.19 6.33 -3.73
N LYS A 89 -19.48 6.73 -3.79
CA LYS A 89 -20.27 6.69 -5.04
C LYS A 89 -19.81 7.68 -6.12
N LEU A 90 -19.18 8.79 -5.70
CA LEU A 90 -18.65 9.82 -6.59
C LEU A 90 -17.41 10.45 -5.94
N THR A 91 -16.27 10.20 -6.53
CA THR A 91 -14.97 10.67 -6.04
C THR A 91 -13.92 10.70 -7.18
N THR A 92 -12.66 10.85 -6.85
CA THR A 92 -11.56 10.80 -7.82
C THR A 92 -10.49 9.77 -7.40
N ASN A 93 -9.70 9.31 -8.36
CA ASN A 93 -8.60 8.38 -8.09
C ASN A 93 -7.66 8.90 -7.00
N ASN A 94 -7.21 10.16 -7.11
CA ASN A 94 -6.31 10.75 -6.11
C ASN A 94 -6.90 10.79 -4.71
N ARG A 95 -8.24 10.98 -4.57
CA ARG A 95 -8.88 10.93 -3.25
C ARG A 95 -8.87 9.50 -2.70
N MET A 96 -9.12 8.50 -3.54
CA MET A 96 -9.09 7.09 -3.12
C MET A 96 -7.71 6.62 -2.71
N GLU A 97 -6.68 7.04 -3.44
CA GLU A 97 -5.29 6.84 -3.06
C GLU A 97 -4.98 7.40 -1.65
N MET A 98 -5.42 8.65 -1.40
CA MET A 98 -5.24 9.28 -0.09
C MET A 98 -6.04 8.59 1.00
N MET A 99 -7.29 8.22 0.73
CA MET A 99 -8.15 7.51 1.68
C MET A 99 -7.60 6.15 2.08
N GLY A 100 -6.93 5.44 1.16
CA GLY A 100 -6.23 4.20 1.48
C GLY A 100 -5.14 4.42 2.54
N ALA A 101 -4.33 5.47 2.38
CA ALA A 101 -3.29 5.82 3.34
C ALA A 101 -3.88 6.30 4.69
N ILE A 102 -4.91 7.16 4.65
CA ILE A 102 -5.59 7.69 5.84
C ILE A 102 -6.22 6.53 6.64
N ALA A 103 -7.07 5.72 6.02
CA ALA A 103 -7.76 4.62 6.68
C ALA A 103 -6.79 3.61 7.30
N ALA A 104 -5.66 3.34 6.63
CA ALA A 104 -4.62 2.47 7.16
C ALA A 104 -3.97 3.06 8.41
N LEU A 105 -3.58 4.34 8.38
CA LEU A 105 -2.94 5.01 9.52
C LEU A 105 -3.90 5.18 10.70
N GLU A 106 -5.17 5.53 10.47
CA GLU A 106 -6.21 5.62 11.50
C GLU A 106 -6.47 4.31 12.23
N SER A 107 -6.31 3.17 11.54
CA SER A 107 -6.50 1.84 12.14
C SER A 107 -5.39 1.45 13.12
N LEU A 108 -4.28 2.18 13.14
CA LEU A 108 -3.14 1.90 14.00
C LEU A 108 -3.34 2.46 15.40
N LYS A 109 -2.67 1.83 16.36
CA LYS A 109 -2.47 2.42 17.68
C LYS A 109 -1.51 3.61 17.57
N SER A 110 -1.65 4.60 18.47
CA SER A 110 -0.82 5.80 18.49
C SER A 110 0.68 5.49 18.57
N ASN A 111 1.50 6.42 18.05
CA ASN A 111 2.97 6.37 18.08
C ASN A 111 3.59 5.14 17.40
N SER A 112 3.01 4.72 16.30
CA SER A 112 3.57 3.62 15.49
C SER A 112 4.66 4.13 14.54
N LYS A 113 5.70 3.32 14.34
CA LYS A 113 6.65 3.52 13.25
C LYS A 113 6.15 2.78 12.02
N VAL A 114 5.98 3.49 10.90
CA VAL A 114 5.29 3.00 9.72
C VAL A 114 6.14 3.19 8.47
N LYS A 115 6.17 2.16 7.63
CA LYS A 115 6.67 2.24 6.26
C LYS A 115 5.50 2.05 5.30
N LEU A 116 5.03 3.16 4.71
CA LEU A 116 3.87 3.18 3.84
C LEU A 116 4.30 3.17 2.36
N HIS A 117 3.91 2.12 1.67
CA HIS A 117 4.17 1.90 0.25
C HIS A 117 2.94 2.29 -0.58
N SER A 118 3.13 3.12 -1.59
CA SER A 118 2.09 3.48 -2.56
C SER A 118 2.71 3.70 -3.93
N ASP A 119 1.99 3.37 -5.00
CA ASP A 119 2.38 3.67 -6.37
C ASP A 119 1.88 5.04 -6.84
N SER A 120 1.11 5.73 -6.00
CA SER A 120 0.69 7.10 -6.22
C SER A 120 1.83 8.10 -6.05
N LYS A 121 2.42 8.53 -7.16
CA LYS A 121 3.40 9.63 -7.14
C LYS A 121 2.82 10.93 -6.57
N TYR A 122 1.51 11.13 -6.72
CA TYR A 122 0.83 12.30 -6.19
C TYR A 122 1.00 12.41 -4.67
N ILE A 123 0.82 11.31 -3.95
CA ILE A 123 0.95 11.29 -2.49
C ILE A 123 2.42 11.27 -2.08
N VAL A 124 3.18 10.30 -2.59
CA VAL A 124 4.56 10.09 -2.15
C VAL A 124 5.42 11.32 -2.40
N ASP A 125 5.34 11.89 -3.60
CA ASP A 125 6.11 13.10 -3.95
C ASP A 125 5.70 14.30 -3.09
N ALA A 126 4.40 14.50 -2.85
CA ALA A 126 3.93 15.65 -2.09
C ALA A 126 4.38 15.59 -0.61
N VAL A 127 4.45 14.39 -0.02
CA VAL A 127 4.94 14.23 1.35
C VAL A 127 6.46 14.27 1.39
N VAL A 128 7.15 13.45 0.60
CA VAL A 128 8.62 13.31 0.64
C VAL A 128 9.33 14.61 0.23
N LYS A 129 8.81 15.31 -0.77
CA LYS A 129 9.35 16.61 -1.20
C LYS A 129 8.87 17.79 -0.35
N GLY A 130 8.04 17.52 0.67
CA GLY A 130 7.52 18.53 1.59
C GLY A 130 6.48 19.49 0.99
N TRP A 131 5.94 19.17 -0.20
CA TRP A 131 4.97 20.05 -0.86
C TRP A 131 3.68 20.15 -0.05
N ALA A 132 3.15 19.07 0.48
CA ALA A 132 1.92 19.06 1.27
C ALA A 132 2.04 19.97 2.51
N LYS A 133 3.16 19.90 3.25
CA LYS A 133 3.43 20.79 4.39
C LYS A 133 3.55 22.26 3.96
N LYS A 134 4.15 22.52 2.79
CA LYS A 134 4.24 23.86 2.25
C LYS A 134 2.87 24.41 1.86
N TRP A 135 2.01 23.61 1.26
CA TRP A 135 0.64 24.01 0.95
C TRP A 135 -0.17 24.29 2.21
N GLN A 136 -0.07 23.44 3.23
CA GLN A 136 -0.72 23.65 4.53
C GLN A 136 -0.28 24.98 5.16
N ALA A 137 1.03 25.26 5.22
CA ALA A 137 1.57 26.49 5.78
C ALA A 137 1.15 27.76 4.98
N ASN A 138 0.81 27.59 3.70
CA ASN A 138 0.36 28.67 2.80
C ASN A 138 -1.17 28.69 2.63
N GLY A 139 -1.94 28.21 3.62
CA GLY A 139 -3.40 28.19 3.56
C GLY A 139 -3.95 27.37 2.39
N TRP A 140 -3.29 26.25 2.09
CA TRP A 140 -3.61 25.33 0.98
C TRP A 140 -3.44 25.93 -0.41
N HIS A 141 -2.70 27.03 -0.56
CA HIS A 141 -2.33 27.56 -1.87
C HIS A 141 -1.10 26.84 -2.41
N ARG A 142 -1.24 26.27 -3.60
CA ARG A 142 -0.15 25.67 -4.37
C ARG A 142 0.78 26.73 -4.96
N ASN A 143 0.17 27.82 -5.41
CA ASN A 143 0.82 29.05 -5.89
C ASN A 143 -0.15 30.22 -5.69
N GLN A 144 0.21 31.43 -6.16
CA GLN A 144 -0.62 32.64 -6.00
C GLN A 144 -2.02 32.54 -6.63
N LYS A 145 -2.25 31.62 -7.57
CA LYS A 145 -3.49 31.51 -8.36
C LYS A 145 -4.28 30.24 -8.09
N GLU A 146 -3.65 29.20 -7.55
CA GLU A 146 -4.24 27.87 -7.48
C GLU A 146 -4.20 27.30 -6.05
N MET A 147 -5.31 26.75 -5.63
CA MET A 147 -5.41 25.92 -4.43
C MET A 147 -4.85 24.53 -4.67
N ALA A 148 -4.29 23.93 -3.65
CA ALA A 148 -4.00 22.50 -3.65
C ALA A 148 -5.31 21.72 -3.76
N LYS A 149 -5.32 20.65 -4.55
CA LYS A 149 -6.47 19.76 -4.61
C LYS A 149 -6.55 18.91 -3.33
N ASN A 150 -7.77 18.59 -2.91
CA ASN A 150 -8.06 17.73 -1.75
C ASN A 150 -7.43 18.23 -0.43
N PRO A 151 -7.59 19.51 -0.06
CA PRO A 151 -6.97 20.06 1.14
C PRO A 151 -7.50 19.40 2.43
N ASP A 152 -8.73 18.93 2.42
CA ASP A 152 -9.38 18.15 3.46
C ASP A 152 -8.57 16.87 3.78
N LEU A 153 -8.33 16.04 2.78
CA LEU A 153 -7.58 14.78 2.94
C LEU A 153 -6.08 15.03 3.23
N TRP A 154 -5.51 16.11 2.68
CA TRP A 154 -4.13 16.49 3.03
C TRP A 154 -3.99 16.88 4.48
N GLN A 155 -4.97 17.62 5.03
CA GLN A 155 -4.98 17.99 6.44
C GLN A 155 -4.99 16.74 7.33
N GLU A 156 -5.90 15.82 7.05
CA GLU A 156 -6.07 14.57 7.78
C GLU A 156 -4.81 13.69 7.72
N LEU A 157 -4.27 13.49 6.51
CA LEU A 157 -3.04 12.70 6.31
C LEU A 157 -1.83 13.30 7.05
N LEU A 158 -1.67 14.63 6.99
CA LEU A 158 -0.57 15.31 7.70
C LEU A 158 -0.74 15.25 9.21
N ASP A 159 -1.97 15.28 9.73
CA ASP A 159 -2.23 15.14 11.16
C ASP A 159 -1.92 13.72 11.65
N LEU A 160 -2.25 12.70 10.86
CA LEU A 160 -1.83 11.32 11.13
C LEU A 160 -0.30 11.15 11.09
N CYS A 161 0.39 11.83 10.18
CA CYS A 161 1.86 11.85 10.13
C CYS A 161 2.52 12.60 11.32
N LYS A 162 1.75 13.33 12.13
CA LYS A 162 2.24 13.89 13.41
C LYS A 162 2.07 12.88 14.56
N ILE A 163 1.08 11.98 14.45
CA ILE A 163 0.81 10.94 15.44
C ILE A 163 1.76 9.76 15.26
N HIS A 164 2.05 9.40 13.99
CA HIS A 164 2.90 8.27 13.62
C HIS A 164 4.21 8.74 12.97
N ASP A 165 5.28 7.98 13.15
CA ASP A 165 6.54 8.16 12.40
C ASP A 165 6.44 7.45 11.06
N VAL A 166 6.03 8.17 10.00
CA VAL A 166 5.66 7.58 8.70
C VAL A 166 6.71 7.87 7.64
N GLU A 167 7.35 6.82 7.15
CA GLU A 167 8.20 6.82 5.95
C GLU A 167 7.35 6.46 4.72
N PHE A 168 7.20 7.37 3.76
CA PHE A 168 6.53 7.11 2.49
C PHE A 168 7.51 6.57 1.46
N VAL A 169 7.16 5.44 0.85
CA VAL A 169 7.97 4.74 -0.16
C VAL A 169 7.17 4.58 -1.43
N TRP A 170 7.68 5.15 -2.52
CA TRP A 170 7.08 4.90 -3.81
C TRP A 170 7.41 3.50 -4.31
N VAL A 171 6.41 2.80 -4.82
CA VAL A 171 6.56 1.52 -5.52
C VAL A 171 6.03 1.66 -6.94
N LYS A 172 6.50 0.82 -7.85
CA LYS A 172 5.96 0.80 -9.20
C LYS A 172 4.66 -0.02 -9.21
N GLY A 173 3.56 0.58 -9.65
CA GLY A 173 2.29 -0.11 -9.84
C GLY A 173 2.40 -1.25 -10.85
N HIS A 174 1.64 -2.31 -10.63
CA HIS A 174 1.57 -3.52 -11.47
C HIS A 174 2.96 -4.14 -11.78
N ALA A 175 3.86 -4.11 -10.80
CA ALA A 175 5.23 -4.62 -10.95
C ALA A 175 5.45 -5.98 -10.25
N GLY A 176 4.38 -6.72 -9.99
CA GLY A 176 4.46 -8.03 -9.33
C GLY A 176 4.70 -7.96 -7.82
N ILE A 177 4.45 -6.80 -7.18
CA ILE A 177 4.51 -6.67 -5.73
C ILE A 177 3.18 -7.19 -5.15
N PRO A 178 3.16 -8.37 -4.48
CA PRO A 178 1.91 -9.06 -4.13
C PRO A 178 0.96 -8.21 -3.30
N GLU A 179 1.50 -7.41 -2.35
CA GLU A 179 0.68 -6.60 -1.44
C GLU A 179 0.10 -5.37 -2.15
N ASN A 180 0.85 -4.74 -3.08
CA ASN A 180 0.32 -3.64 -3.89
C ASN A 180 -0.80 -4.13 -4.81
N GLU A 181 -0.60 -5.26 -5.49
CA GLU A 181 -1.64 -5.86 -6.32
C GLU A 181 -2.85 -6.34 -5.52
N ARG A 182 -2.64 -6.69 -4.24
CA ARG A 182 -3.75 -6.99 -3.35
C ARG A 182 -4.56 -5.73 -3.02
N CYS A 183 -3.89 -4.60 -2.77
CA CYS A 183 -4.53 -3.31 -2.55
C CYS A 183 -5.36 -2.88 -3.77
N ASP A 184 -4.81 -3.01 -4.99
CA ASP A 184 -5.54 -2.74 -6.25
C ASP A 184 -6.83 -3.57 -6.32
N ARG A 185 -6.76 -4.90 -6.11
CA ARG A 185 -7.95 -5.75 -6.10
C ARG A 185 -8.97 -5.35 -5.05
N LEU A 186 -8.54 -4.95 -3.86
CA LEU A 186 -9.43 -4.45 -2.80
C LEU A 186 -10.10 -3.14 -3.20
N ALA A 187 -9.35 -2.21 -3.78
CA ALA A 187 -9.83 -0.92 -4.25
C ALA A 187 -10.87 -1.07 -5.37
N VAL A 188 -10.56 -1.88 -6.39
CA VAL A 188 -11.48 -2.16 -7.49
C VAL A 188 -12.76 -2.84 -7.00
N ALA A 189 -12.65 -3.85 -6.13
CA ALA A 189 -13.81 -4.51 -5.56
C ALA A 189 -14.66 -3.57 -4.68
N ALA A 190 -14.03 -2.64 -3.97
CA ALA A 190 -14.73 -1.65 -3.17
C ALA A 190 -15.51 -0.64 -4.05
N ALA A 191 -14.91 -0.17 -5.15
CA ALA A 191 -15.54 0.74 -6.10
C ALA A 191 -16.80 0.16 -6.77
N GLN A 192 -16.92 -1.17 -6.84
CA GLN A 192 -18.04 -1.87 -7.48
C GLN A 192 -19.22 -2.15 -6.55
N LYS A 193 -19.13 -1.78 -5.26
CA LYS A 193 -20.24 -1.98 -4.30
C LYS A 193 -21.42 -1.07 -4.64
N SER A 194 -22.63 -1.59 -4.51
CA SER A 194 -23.87 -0.85 -4.84
C SER A 194 -24.24 0.25 -3.83
N ASN A 195 -23.86 0.08 -2.56
CA ASN A 195 -24.28 0.97 -1.46
C ASN A 195 -23.13 1.84 -0.96
N LEU A 196 -22.43 2.51 -1.88
CA LEU A 196 -21.35 3.41 -1.52
C LEU A 196 -21.89 4.72 -0.94
N PRO A 197 -21.29 5.22 0.17
CA PRO A 197 -21.65 6.53 0.73
C PRO A 197 -21.19 7.67 -0.19
N PRO A 198 -21.69 8.91 0.02
CA PRO A 198 -21.14 10.08 -0.63
C PRO A 198 -19.73 10.41 -0.10
N ASP A 199 -18.87 10.96 -0.97
CA ASP A 199 -17.62 11.59 -0.57
C ASP A 199 -17.91 13.07 -0.24
N GLU A 200 -18.15 13.37 1.03
CA GLU A 200 -18.54 14.70 1.50
C GLU A 200 -17.50 15.77 1.18
N GLY A 201 -16.23 15.41 1.18
CA GLY A 201 -15.13 16.31 0.84
C GLY A 201 -15.01 16.61 -0.66
N TYR A 202 -15.49 15.71 -1.52
CA TYR A 202 -15.48 15.91 -2.96
C TYR A 202 -16.63 16.79 -3.45
N ALA A 203 -17.76 16.73 -2.78
CA ALA A 203 -18.97 17.46 -3.17
C ALA A 203 -18.99 18.95 -2.77
N ARG A 204 -17.92 19.45 -2.13
CA ARG A 204 -17.79 20.82 -1.63
C ARG A 204 -17.00 21.72 -2.57
#